data_a8e6337176eca1d15784f60ef0eb24df
#
_entry.id   a8e6337176eca1d15784f60ef0eb24df
#
_cell.length_a   1.000
_cell.length_b   1.000
_cell.length_c   1.000
_cell.angle_alpha   90.00
_cell.angle_beta   90.00
_cell.angle_gamma   90.00
#
_symmetry.space_group_name_H-M   'P 1'
#
loop_
_entity.id
_entity.type
_entity.pdbx_description
1 polymer ?
#
loop_
_entity_poly.entity_id
_entity_poly.type
_entity_poly.pdbx_seq_one_letter_code
_entity_poly.pdbx_strand_id
1 'polypeptide(L)'
;MLRLIVPTTRLHTSWLDARAEFAGAHQDGAGLTPEDEVDTPEGFATWVDRLLRRGDTTLPPEEGRVHATHRWIVEGETYLGAIDLRHTLNDFLLEAGGHIGYSIRPTARRRGLATWALAQALPLARELGIDRVLLTCDPDNAPSARTIRANGGVLEDVRETSIGTKSRYWITL
;
A
#
# COMPACT_ATOMS: atom_id res chain seq x y z
N MET A 1 7.46 18.91 -5.61
CA MET A 1 7.65 18.48 -4.20
C MET A 1 6.92 17.17 -4.00
N LEU A 2 7.61 16.18 -3.46
CA LEU A 2 7.05 14.84 -3.15
C LEU A 2 6.12 14.90 -1.93
N ARG A 3 4.95 14.25 -2.00
CA ARG A 3 3.95 14.24 -0.92
C ARG A 3 3.22 12.91 -0.85
N LEU A 4 2.76 12.53 0.36
CA LEU A 4 1.67 11.59 0.54
C LEU A 4 0.36 12.38 0.61
N ILE A 5 -0.60 12.03 -0.23
CA ILE A 5 -1.91 12.66 -0.22
C ILE A 5 -3.01 11.61 -0.05
N VAL A 6 -4.17 12.08 0.37
CA VAL A 6 -5.41 11.31 0.35
C VAL A 6 -5.79 11.04 -1.11
N PRO A 7 -6.30 9.84 -1.46
CA PRO A 7 -6.82 9.56 -2.80
C PRO A 7 -7.81 10.62 -3.27
N THR A 8 -7.73 11.02 -4.54
CA THR A 8 -8.55 12.11 -5.10
C THR A 8 -8.86 11.88 -6.58
N THR A 9 -10.07 12.21 -6.98
CA THR A 9 -10.52 12.08 -8.38
C THR A 9 -9.76 13.00 -9.35
N ARG A 10 -9.14 14.06 -8.83
CA ARG A 10 -8.38 15.03 -9.63
C ARG A 10 -7.22 14.40 -10.41
N LEU A 11 -6.67 13.30 -9.92
CA LEU A 11 -5.52 12.64 -10.54
C LEU A 11 -5.89 11.48 -11.46
N HIS A 12 -7.15 11.36 -11.90
CA HIS A 12 -7.62 10.23 -12.70
C HIS A 12 -6.75 9.98 -13.94
N THR A 13 -6.48 11.00 -14.75
CA THR A 13 -5.63 10.87 -15.94
C THR A 13 -4.24 10.38 -15.61
N SER A 14 -3.57 11.02 -14.64
CA SER A 14 -2.21 10.62 -14.23
C SER A 14 -2.16 9.21 -13.62
N TRP A 15 -3.24 8.81 -12.92
CA TRP A 15 -3.38 7.46 -12.39
C TRP A 15 -3.54 6.42 -13.50
N LEU A 16 -4.36 6.71 -14.54
CA LEU A 16 -4.53 5.83 -15.71
C LEU A 16 -3.21 5.64 -16.47
N ASP A 17 -2.44 6.71 -16.65
CA ASP A 17 -1.09 6.62 -17.26
C ASP A 17 -0.19 5.67 -16.45
N ALA A 18 -0.18 5.82 -15.13
CA ALA A 18 0.61 4.95 -14.26
C ALA A 18 0.11 3.49 -14.32
N ARG A 19 -1.21 3.27 -14.28
CA ARG A 19 -1.80 1.92 -14.39
C ARG A 19 -1.39 1.22 -15.68
N ALA A 20 -1.34 1.94 -16.80
CA ALA A 20 -0.92 1.38 -18.07
C ALA A 20 0.52 0.84 -18.02
N GLU A 21 1.41 1.51 -17.29
CA GLU A 21 2.80 1.06 -17.10
C GLU A 21 2.92 -0.24 -16.30
N PHE A 22 1.96 -0.54 -15.39
CA PHE A 22 1.95 -1.80 -14.65
C PHE A 22 1.58 -3.00 -15.53
N ALA A 23 0.99 -2.77 -16.71
CA ALA A 23 0.66 -3.81 -17.70
C ALA A 23 -0.11 -5.01 -17.10
N GLY A 24 -1.07 -4.74 -16.21
CA GLY A 24 -1.86 -5.74 -15.52
C GLY A 24 -1.21 -6.36 -14.29
N ALA A 25 0.03 -6.01 -13.94
CA ALA A 25 0.67 -6.48 -12.72
C ALA A 25 -0.07 -5.96 -11.47
N HIS A 26 -0.07 -6.78 -10.43
CA HIS A 26 -0.66 -6.41 -9.14
C HIS A 26 0.03 -5.18 -8.54
N GLN A 27 -0.78 -4.29 -7.96
CA GLN A 27 -0.33 -3.05 -7.34
C GLN A 27 -0.59 -3.13 -5.83
N ASP A 28 0.41 -3.58 -5.08
CA ASP A 28 0.32 -3.65 -3.62
C ASP A 28 0.02 -2.26 -3.03
N GLY A 29 -0.85 -2.22 -2.03
CA GLY A 29 -1.23 -0.97 -1.35
C GLY A 29 -2.17 -0.05 -2.14
N ALA A 30 -2.51 -0.37 -3.38
CA ALA A 30 -3.43 0.44 -4.18
C ALA A 30 -4.91 0.25 -3.83
N GLY A 31 -5.27 -0.92 -3.29
CA GLY A 31 -6.67 -1.25 -2.98
C GLY A 31 -7.55 -1.48 -4.21
N LEU A 32 -6.93 -1.71 -5.37
CA LEU A 32 -7.61 -2.01 -6.62
C LEU A 32 -8.02 -3.47 -6.66
N THR A 33 -9.24 -3.73 -7.13
CA THR A 33 -9.77 -5.09 -7.36
C THR A 33 -10.20 -5.24 -8.83
N PRO A 34 -10.33 -6.48 -9.35
CA PRO A 34 -10.76 -6.70 -10.74
C PRO A 34 -12.15 -6.14 -11.07
N GLU A 35 -12.99 -5.93 -10.06
CA GLU A 35 -14.36 -5.41 -10.21
C GLU A 35 -14.41 -3.89 -10.31
N ASP A 36 -13.29 -3.19 -10.09
CA ASP A 36 -13.24 -1.73 -10.13
C ASP A 36 -13.24 -1.21 -11.57
N GLU A 37 -14.27 -0.45 -11.92
CA GLU A 37 -14.43 0.17 -13.24
C GLU A 37 -13.72 1.54 -13.28
N VAL A 38 -12.41 1.55 -13.14
CA VAL A 38 -11.60 2.77 -12.96
C VAL A 38 -11.31 3.54 -14.26
N ASP A 39 -11.70 3.00 -15.41
CA ASP A 39 -11.45 3.64 -16.72
C ASP A 39 -12.38 4.84 -16.96
N THR A 40 -13.54 4.87 -16.31
CA THR A 40 -14.49 6.00 -16.40
C THR A 40 -14.33 6.93 -15.20
N PRO A 41 -14.61 8.24 -15.36
CA PRO A 41 -14.58 9.19 -14.24
C PRO A 41 -15.51 8.78 -13.08
N GLU A 42 -16.69 8.25 -13.39
CA GLU A 42 -17.69 7.81 -12.40
C GLU A 42 -17.22 6.57 -11.63
N GLY A 43 -16.70 5.57 -12.33
CA GLY A 43 -16.16 4.35 -11.72
C GLY A 43 -14.92 4.65 -10.90
N PHE A 44 -14.04 5.51 -11.39
CA PHE A 44 -12.89 5.98 -10.65
C PHE A 44 -13.28 6.72 -9.35
N ALA A 45 -14.31 7.58 -9.41
CA ALA A 45 -14.83 8.27 -8.25
C ALA A 45 -15.40 7.29 -7.21
N THR A 46 -16.12 6.26 -7.67
CA THR A 46 -16.64 5.19 -6.81
C THR A 46 -15.50 4.44 -6.10
N TRP A 47 -14.44 4.09 -6.83
CA TRP A 47 -13.27 3.44 -6.25
C TRP A 47 -12.55 4.33 -5.23
N VAL A 48 -12.32 5.61 -5.56
CA VAL A 48 -11.71 6.58 -4.62
C VAL A 48 -12.54 6.70 -3.34
N ASP A 49 -13.87 6.82 -3.45
CA ASP A 49 -14.76 6.87 -2.29
C ASP A 49 -14.63 5.61 -1.41
N ARG A 50 -14.55 4.43 -2.04
CA ARG A 50 -14.33 3.17 -1.30
C ARG A 50 -13.00 3.16 -0.56
N LEU A 51 -11.90 3.66 -1.17
CA LEU A 51 -10.61 3.77 -0.49
C LEU A 51 -10.68 4.68 0.75
N LEU A 52 -11.41 5.79 0.64
CA LEU A 52 -11.61 6.72 1.76
C LEU A 52 -12.43 6.08 2.88
N ARG A 53 -13.52 5.39 2.56
CA ARG A 53 -14.38 4.68 3.53
C ARG A 53 -13.63 3.58 4.28
N ARG A 54 -12.67 2.92 3.66
CA ARG A 54 -11.84 1.90 4.34
C ARG A 54 -11.05 2.45 5.52
N GLY A 55 -10.72 3.73 5.51
CA GLY A 55 -10.05 4.40 6.63
C GLY A 55 -11.01 4.94 7.70
N ASP A 56 -12.31 4.96 7.44
CA ASP A 56 -13.31 5.48 8.37
C ASP A 56 -13.70 4.41 9.40
N THR A 57 -13.15 4.54 10.60
CA THR A 57 -13.41 3.61 11.71
C THR A 57 -14.79 3.77 12.35
N THR A 58 -15.59 4.77 11.96
CA THR A 58 -16.99 4.91 12.37
C THR A 58 -17.91 3.97 11.60
N LEU A 59 -17.46 3.45 10.46
CA LEU A 59 -18.14 2.46 9.65
C LEU A 59 -17.59 1.05 9.92
N PRO A 60 -18.38 -0.01 9.78
CA PRO A 60 -17.83 -1.37 9.83
C PRO A 60 -16.91 -1.61 8.64
N PRO A 61 -15.83 -2.40 8.80
CA PRO A 61 -14.99 -2.79 7.66
C PRO A 61 -15.78 -3.68 6.69
N GLU A 62 -15.36 -3.72 5.43
CA GLU A 62 -15.87 -4.68 4.44
C GLU A 62 -15.65 -6.12 4.95
N GLU A 63 -16.56 -7.04 4.59
CA GLU A 63 -16.48 -8.44 4.99
C GLU A 63 -15.12 -9.06 4.63
N GLY A 64 -14.50 -9.74 5.60
CA GLY A 64 -13.19 -10.36 5.44
C GLY A 64 -12.01 -9.39 5.39
N ARG A 65 -12.25 -8.08 5.55
CA ARG A 65 -11.22 -7.04 5.53
C ARG A 65 -11.08 -6.37 6.90
N VAL A 66 -10.03 -5.58 7.03
CA VAL A 66 -9.79 -4.68 8.16
C VAL A 66 -9.83 -3.24 7.67
N HIS A 67 -9.98 -2.28 8.57
CA HIS A 67 -9.80 -0.87 8.21
C HIS A 67 -8.40 -0.62 7.65
N ALA A 68 -8.29 0.24 6.66
CA ALA A 68 -7.02 0.61 6.03
C ALA A 68 -7.01 2.06 5.58
N THR A 69 -5.92 2.76 5.90
CA THR A 69 -5.68 4.13 5.44
C THR A 69 -4.88 4.09 4.14
N HIS A 70 -5.47 4.57 3.05
CA HIS A 70 -4.80 4.67 1.75
C HIS A 70 -4.17 6.05 1.56
N ARG A 71 -2.97 6.09 1.01
CA ARG A 71 -2.28 7.31 0.59
C ARG A 71 -1.67 7.12 -0.79
N TRP A 72 -1.65 8.19 -1.57
CA TRP A 72 -0.99 8.24 -2.86
C TRP A 72 0.30 9.03 -2.77
N ILE A 73 1.33 8.50 -3.43
CA ILE A 73 2.64 9.12 -3.58
C ILE A 73 2.56 10.00 -4.82
N VAL A 74 2.77 11.30 -4.66
CA VAL A 74 2.63 12.25 -5.76
C VAL A 74 3.77 13.26 -5.80
N GLU A 75 4.09 13.72 -7.01
CA GLU A 75 4.99 14.84 -7.25
C GLU A 75 4.28 15.86 -8.14
N GLY A 76 3.91 17.03 -7.57
CA GLY A 76 2.99 17.94 -8.24
C GLY A 76 1.63 17.29 -8.48
N GLU A 77 1.20 17.23 -9.74
CA GLU A 77 -0.04 16.57 -10.19
C GLU A 77 0.22 15.18 -10.79
N THR A 78 1.41 14.61 -10.58
CA THR A 78 1.78 13.31 -11.11
C THR A 78 1.64 12.23 -10.02
N TYR A 79 0.82 11.20 -10.30
CA TYR A 79 0.72 10.00 -9.49
C TYR A 79 1.95 9.11 -9.71
N LEU A 80 2.63 8.74 -8.63
CA LEU A 80 3.85 7.93 -8.64
C LEU A 80 3.69 6.57 -7.96
N GLY A 81 2.62 6.37 -7.20
CA GLY A 81 2.39 5.11 -6.50
C GLY A 81 1.39 5.24 -5.37
N ALA A 82 1.19 4.13 -4.68
CA ALA A 82 0.30 4.02 -3.53
C ALA A 82 0.97 3.32 -2.37
N ILE A 83 0.46 3.61 -1.17
CA ILE A 83 0.77 2.90 0.07
C ILE A 83 -0.51 2.81 0.90
N ASP A 84 -0.78 1.65 1.51
CA ASP A 84 -1.85 1.49 2.47
C ASP A 84 -1.32 1.04 3.83
N LEU A 85 -2.03 1.41 4.88
CA LEU A 85 -1.79 1.01 6.26
C LEU A 85 -3.04 0.34 6.80
N ARG A 86 -3.00 -0.97 6.99
CA ARG A 86 -4.07 -1.76 7.62
C ARG A 86 -3.99 -1.59 9.13
N HIS A 87 -5.11 -1.24 9.75
CA HIS A 87 -5.15 -0.83 11.15
C HIS A 87 -4.95 -1.99 12.12
N THR A 88 -5.31 -3.21 11.69
CA THR A 88 -5.15 -4.46 12.45
C THR A 88 -4.72 -5.59 11.53
N LEU A 89 -4.30 -6.71 12.09
CA LEU A 89 -4.00 -7.93 11.35
C LEU A 89 -5.09 -8.96 11.61
N ASN A 90 -5.75 -9.43 10.54
CA ASN A 90 -6.49 -10.68 10.57
C ASN A 90 -5.53 -11.85 10.27
N ASP A 91 -6.02 -13.09 10.27
CA ASP A 91 -5.17 -14.28 10.07
C ASP A 91 -4.39 -14.24 8.77
N PHE A 92 -5.04 -13.85 7.66
CA PHE A 92 -4.38 -13.71 6.37
C PHE A 92 -3.27 -12.64 6.39
N LEU A 93 -3.54 -11.46 6.96
CA LEU A 93 -2.57 -10.38 7.03
C LEU A 93 -1.40 -10.72 7.94
N LEU A 94 -1.66 -11.44 9.03
CA LEU A 94 -0.60 -11.91 9.94
C LEU A 94 0.32 -12.92 9.24
N GLU A 95 -0.24 -13.76 8.36
CA GLU A 95 0.50 -14.77 7.61
C GLU A 95 1.27 -14.15 6.43
N ALA A 96 0.58 -13.39 5.55
CA ALA A 96 1.07 -13.09 4.22
C ALA A 96 0.99 -11.63 3.78
N GLY A 97 0.03 -10.84 4.29
CA GLY A 97 -0.24 -9.48 3.80
C GLY A 97 0.45 -8.37 4.57
N GLY A 98 0.59 -8.53 5.89
CA GLY A 98 1.14 -7.52 6.80
C GLY A 98 0.27 -6.27 6.96
N HIS A 99 0.78 -5.28 7.69
CA HIS A 99 0.12 -3.99 7.91
C HIS A 99 0.24 -3.03 6.72
N ILE A 100 1.32 -3.08 5.96
CA ILE A 100 1.63 -2.07 4.94
C ILE A 100 1.92 -2.73 3.61
N GLY A 101 1.21 -2.30 2.57
CA GLY A 101 1.48 -2.59 1.18
C GLY A 101 1.85 -1.31 0.43
N TYR A 102 2.71 -1.41 -0.57
CA TYR A 102 3.05 -0.28 -1.44
C TYR A 102 3.43 -0.74 -2.84
N SER A 103 3.19 0.15 -3.80
CA SER A 103 3.63 -0.02 -5.18
C SER A 103 4.07 1.32 -5.77
N ILE A 104 5.08 1.27 -6.63
CA ILE A 104 5.64 2.43 -7.31
C ILE A 104 5.46 2.29 -8.81
N ARG A 105 4.95 3.35 -9.44
CA ARG A 105 4.86 3.49 -10.90
C ARG A 105 6.18 3.05 -11.56
N PRO A 106 6.16 2.12 -12.53
CA PRO A 106 7.38 1.54 -13.10
C PRO A 106 8.45 2.56 -13.51
N THR A 107 8.07 3.62 -14.22
CA THR A 107 9.02 4.66 -14.66
C THR A 107 9.54 5.54 -13.50
N ALA A 108 8.91 5.51 -12.34
CA ALA A 108 9.33 6.27 -11.15
C ALA A 108 10.17 5.42 -10.16
N ARG A 109 10.42 4.15 -10.46
CA ARG A 109 11.20 3.26 -9.59
C ARG A 109 12.66 3.69 -9.48
N ARG A 110 13.38 3.15 -8.50
CA ARG A 110 14.80 3.40 -8.23
C ARG A 110 15.13 4.87 -7.85
N ARG A 111 14.13 5.62 -7.38
CA ARG A 111 14.25 6.99 -6.86
C ARG A 111 14.13 7.07 -5.33
N GLY A 112 14.08 5.93 -4.64
CA GLY A 112 13.89 5.87 -3.18
C GLY A 112 12.47 6.15 -2.71
N LEU A 113 11.48 6.22 -3.61
CA LEU A 113 10.11 6.61 -3.30
C LEU A 113 9.42 5.66 -2.32
N ALA A 114 9.61 4.34 -2.47
CA ALA A 114 9.04 3.36 -1.55
C ALA A 114 9.62 3.50 -0.14
N THR A 115 10.94 3.68 -0.04
CA THR A 115 11.63 3.90 1.25
C THR A 115 11.14 5.17 1.92
N TRP A 116 11.00 6.24 1.16
CA TRP A 116 10.45 7.50 1.67
C TRP A 116 8.98 7.36 2.11
N ALA A 117 8.13 6.76 1.27
CA ALA A 117 6.71 6.58 1.57
C ALA A 117 6.48 5.73 2.81
N LEU A 118 7.24 4.64 2.96
CA LEU A 118 7.19 3.81 4.16
C LEU A 118 7.59 4.63 5.40
N ALA A 119 8.67 5.41 5.35
CA ALA A 119 9.07 6.28 6.45
C ALA A 119 7.97 7.29 6.83
N GLN A 120 7.19 7.79 5.85
CA GLN A 120 6.06 8.70 6.11
C GLN A 120 4.83 7.97 6.68
N ALA A 121 4.66 6.69 6.41
CA ALA A 121 3.53 5.90 6.91
C ALA A 121 3.71 5.44 8.37
N LEU A 122 4.95 5.27 8.86
CA LEU A 122 5.20 4.80 10.23
C LEU A 122 4.63 5.74 11.31
N PRO A 123 4.73 7.08 11.20
CA PRO A 123 4.05 7.97 12.15
C PRO A 123 2.54 7.78 12.19
N LEU A 124 1.87 7.53 11.05
CA LEU A 124 0.43 7.25 11.01
C LEU A 124 0.08 5.96 11.77
N ALA A 125 0.94 4.94 11.69
CA ALA A 125 0.77 3.71 12.47
C ALA A 125 0.87 3.97 13.98
N ARG A 126 1.81 4.82 14.42
CA ARG A 126 1.91 5.24 15.84
C ARG A 126 0.65 5.96 16.31
N GLU A 127 0.11 6.86 15.50
CA GLU A 127 -1.13 7.59 15.81
C GLU A 127 -2.33 6.65 15.99
N LEU A 128 -2.34 5.49 15.32
CA LEU A 128 -3.33 4.43 15.48
C LEU A 128 -3.05 3.52 16.70
N GLY A 129 -1.99 3.76 17.47
CA GLY A 129 -1.62 2.95 18.62
C GLY A 129 -0.96 1.62 18.26
N ILE A 130 -0.43 1.48 17.06
CA ILE A 130 0.29 0.28 16.61
C ILE A 130 1.74 0.37 17.11
N ASP A 131 2.21 -0.61 17.89
CA ASP A 131 3.57 -0.61 18.46
C ASP A 131 4.61 -1.14 17.48
N ARG A 132 4.20 -2.01 16.57
CA ARG A 132 5.06 -2.57 15.52
C ARG A 132 4.25 -2.95 14.29
N VAL A 133 4.83 -2.78 13.13
CA VAL A 133 4.19 -3.12 11.86
C VAL A 133 4.87 -4.32 11.20
N LEU A 134 4.06 -5.22 10.67
CA LEU A 134 4.49 -6.35 9.85
C LEU A 134 4.47 -5.93 8.38
N LEU A 135 5.56 -6.22 7.66
CA LEU A 135 5.63 -6.12 6.20
C LEU A 135 6.10 -7.45 5.63
N THR A 136 5.53 -7.83 4.50
CA THR A 136 5.89 -9.06 3.81
C THR A 136 6.29 -8.78 2.37
N CYS A 137 7.21 -9.56 1.84
CA CYS A 137 7.55 -9.53 0.42
C CYS A 137 7.99 -10.92 -0.05
N ASP A 138 8.00 -11.13 -1.35
CA ASP A 138 8.57 -12.35 -1.92
C ASP A 138 10.07 -12.42 -1.60
N PRO A 139 10.64 -13.61 -1.34
CA PRO A 139 12.04 -13.76 -0.95
C PRO A 139 13.03 -13.22 -1.99
N ASP A 140 12.66 -13.24 -3.27
CA ASP A 140 13.45 -12.73 -4.39
C ASP A 140 13.20 -11.23 -4.68
N ASN A 141 12.25 -10.59 -3.99
CA ASN A 141 11.99 -9.16 -4.12
C ASN A 141 13.01 -8.33 -3.30
N ALA A 142 14.26 -8.31 -3.78
CA ALA A 142 15.34 -7.58 -3.13
C ALA A 142 15.07 -6.06 -2.98
N PRO A 143 14.42 -5.36 -3.93
CA PRO A 143 14.06 -3.95 -3.73
C PRO A 143 13.15 -3.73 -2.53
N SER A 144 12.11 -4.55 -2.34
CA SER A 144 11.21 -4.45 -1.19
C SER A 144 11.92 -4.76 0.12
N ALA A 145 12.72 -5.83 0.16
CA ALA A 145 13.51 -6.17 1.34
C ALA A 145 14.45 -5.02 1.76
N ARG A 146 15.09 -4.35 0.80
CA ARG A 146 15.95 -3.16 1.08
C ARG A 146 15.13 -1.99 1.63
N THR A 147 13.96 -1.71 1.06
CA THR A 147 13.04 -0.67 1.52
C THR A 147 12.64 -0.91 2.98
N ILE A 148 12.25 -2.14 3.31
CA ILE A 148 11.82 -2.51 4.66
C ILE A 148 12.98 -2.39 5.65
N ARG A 149 14.15 -2.93 5.32
CA ARG A 149 15.34 -2.85 6.19
C ARG A 149 15.83 -1.41 6.38
N ALA A 150 15.76 -0.58 5.36
CA ALA A 150 16.13 0.84 5.47
C ALA A 150 15.23 1.61 6.45
N ASN A 151 14.03 1.09 6.74
CA ASN A 151 13.10 1.63 7.72
C ASN A 151 13.12 0.87 9.06
N GLY A 152 14.17 0.11 9.34
CA GLY A 152 14.34 -0.61 10.61
C GLY A 152 13.69 -1.99 10.65
N GLY A 153 13.30 -2.55 9.51
CA GLY A 153 12.70 -3.88 9.42
C GLY A 153 13.69 -4.99 9.76
N VAL A 154 13.27 -5.87 10.66
CA VAL A 154 14.00 -7.06 11.09
C VAL A 154 13.27 -8.29 10.59
N LEU A 155 13.97 -9.17 9.89
CA LEU A 155 13.40 -10.43 9.40
C LEU A 155 13.02 -11.33 10.58
N GLU A 156 11.76 -11.76 10.62
CA GLU A 156 11.28 -12.77 11.57
C GLU A 156 11.49 -14.16 11.01
N ASP A 157 10.92 -14.42 9.84
CA ASP A 157 10.99 -15.71 9.16
C ASP A 157 10.75 -15.59 7.65
N VAL A 158 10.96 -16.72 6.98
CA VAL A 158 10.51 -16.97 5.61
C VAL A 158 9.61 -18.20 5.68
N ARG A 159 8.36 -18.07 5.22
CA ARG A 159 7.39 -19.17 5.32
C ARG A 159 6.55 -19.33 4.06
N GLU A 160 6.09 -20.57 3.86
CA GLU A 160 5.05 -20.86 2.89
C GLU A 160 3.72 -20.32 3.40
N THR A 161 2.98 -19.63 2.53
CA THR A 161 1.68 -19.06 2.82
C THR A 161 0.66 -19.44 1.75
N SER A 162 -0.60 -19.08 1.96
CA SER A 162 -1.67 -19.29 0.97
C SER A 162 -1.44 -18.59 -0.38
N ILE A 163 -0.53 -17.61 -0.43
CA ILE A 163 -0.17 -16.86 -1.65
C ILE A 163 1.31 -16.98 -2.00
N GLY A 164 1.95 -18.07 -1.65
CA GLY A 164 3.36 -18.39 -1.92
C GLY A 164 4.28 -18.05 -0.76
N THR A 165 5.57 -18.28 -0.96
CA THR A 165 6.61 -18.05 0.06
C THR A 165 6.77 -16.55 0.32
N LYS A 166 6.79 -16.17 1.60
CA LYS A 166 6.96 -14.77 2.04
C LYS A 166 8.08 -14.62 3.05
N SER A 167 8.91 -13.60 2.85
CA SER A 167 9.79 -13.05 3.88
C SER A 167 8.98 -12.06 4.72
N ARG A 168 9.02 -12.22 6.04
CA ARG A 168 8.21 -11.45 7.00
C ARG A 168 9.13 -10.63 7.89
N TYR A 169 8.88 -9.34 7.95
CA TYR A 169 9.69 -8.36 8.68
C TYR A 169 8.82 -7.58 9.66
N TRP A 170 9.39 -7.30 10.84
CA TRP A 170 8.78 -6.38 11.80
C TRP A 170 9.57 -5.09 11.90
N ILE A 171 8.87 -3.96 11.91
CA ILE A 171 9.41 -2.65 12.25
C ILE A 171 8.80 -2.25 13.58
N THR A 172 9.62 -2.04 14.60
CA THR A 172 9.19 -1.48 15.88
C THR A 172 9.08 0.03 15.77
N LEU A 173 7.99 0.60 16.28
CA LEU A 173 7.66 2.03 16.17
C LEU A 173 8.07 2.84 17.39
#